data_603210321073cb46942c36dcd6483eb0
#
_entry.id   603210321073cb46942c36dcd6483eb0
#
_cell.length_a   1.000
_cell.length_b   1.000
_cell.length_c   1.000
_cell.angle_alpha   90.00
_cell.angle_beta   90.00
_cell.angle_gamma   90.00
#
_symmetry.space_group_name_H-M   'P 1'
#
loop_
_entity.id
_entity.type
_entity.pdbx_description
1 polymer ?
#
loop_
_entity_poly.entity_id
_entity_poly.type
_entity_poly.pdbx_seq_one_letter_code
_entity_poly.pdbx_strand_id
1 'polypeptide(L)'
;ELARVWMHNGMVNVGGQKMSKSLGNFTTIRALLESGVSPMTLRLFVLQAHYRKPLDFTAEALDAAATGWKGLNAALGLGERYSEQLGWPSPAALAEDAIGHQTSPDAEALQALEQQFIGSMEDDLNSSGALAVLFDLAKPLRALANRLERGDEPGLPEADIRNLAPRWQLLRELAVVLGLRGETTGQSNLDDASIDAAIAARKAAKAAKNYAEADRIRNELTAQGIELIDKPGGIIEWIRS
;
A
#
# COMPACT_ATOMS: atom_id res chain seq x y z
N GLU A 1 16.43 8.32 -36.23
CA GLU A 1 15.44 7.44 -35.57
C GLU A 1 14.66 8.21 -34.50
N LEU A 2 13.32 8.16 -34.55
CA LEU A 2 12.45 8.82 -33.58
C LEU A 2 12.43 8.07 -32.24
N ALA A 3 12.60 6.75 -32.24
CA ALA A 3 12.70 5.91 -31.06
C ALA A 3 13.49 4.63 -31.35
N ARG A 4 14.23 4.14 -30.33
CA ARG A 4 14.96 2.87 -30.43
C ARG A 4 14.07 1.67 -30.09
N VAL A 5 13.08 1.87 -29.24
CA VAL A 5 12.13 0.84 -28.79
C VAL A 5 10.72 1.39 -28.91
N TRP A 6 9.84 0.59 -29.47
CA TRP A 6 8.42 0.88 -29.61
C TRP A 6 7.61 -0.06 -28.75
N MET A 7 6.76 0.49 -27.89
CA MET A 7 5.81 -0.26 -27.07
C MET A 7 4.38 0.17 -27.41
N HIS A 8 3.50 -0.80 -27.59
CA HIS A 8 2.09 -0.57 -27.86
C HIS A 8 1.24 -1.19 -26.74
N ASN A 9 0.52 -0.34 -26.00
CA ASN A 9 -0.38 -0.79 -24.95
C ASN A 9 -1.69 -1.33 -25.54
N GLY A 10 -2.30 -2.26 -24.80
CA GLY A 10 -3.70 -2.61 -25.00
C GLY A 10 -4.63 -1.42 -24.73
N MET A 11 -5.89 -1.59 -25.13
CA MET A 11 -6.92 -0.55 -24.94
C MET A 11 -7.40 -0.55 -23.49
N VAL A 12 -7.80 0.63 -23.00
CA VAL A 12 -8.57 0.75 -21.76
C VAL A 12 -10.06 0.68 -22.10
N ASN A 13 -10.74 -0.29 -21.50
CA ASN A 13 -12.17 -0.47 -21.61
C ASN A 13 -12.86 -0.02 -20.31
N VAL A 14 -14.15 0.22 -20.40
CA VAL A 14 -15.06 0.45 -19.25
C VAL A 14 -16.26 -0.45 -19.43
N GLY A 15 -16.39 -1.46 -18.57
CA GLY A 15 -17.49 -2.45 -18.69
C GLY A 15 -17.47 -3.18 -20.04
N GLY A 16 -16.30 -3.56 -20.53
CA GLY A 16 -16.12 -4.26 -21.81
C GLY A 16 -16.18 -3.38 -23.07
N GLN A 17 -16.48 -2.08 -22.94
CA GLN A 17 -16.52 -1.14 -24.06
C GLN A 17 -15.29 -0.22 -24.06
N LYS A 18 -14.79 0.14 -25.25
CA LYS A 18 -13.68 1.08 -25.36
C LYS A 18 -13.98 2.38 -24.63
N MET A 19 -13.07 2.81 -23.75
CA MET A 19 -13.15 4.13 -23.13
C MET A 19 -13.03 5.24 -24.19
N SER A 20 -14.03 6.13 -24.27
CA SER A 20 -13.96 7.28 -25.17
C SER A 20 -14.83 8.45 -24.69
N LYS A 21 -14.41 9.66 -25.05
CA LYS A 21 -15.18 10.88 -24.73
C LYS A 21 -16.57 10.89 -25.38
N SER A 22 -16.68 10.36 -26.62
CA SER A 22 -17.94 10.32 -27.37
C SER A 22 -18.97 9.38 -26.76
N LEU A 23 -18.54 8.35 -26.01
CA LEU A 23 -19.42 7.41 -25.30
C LEU A 23 -19.79 7.88 -23.87
N GLY A 24 -19.21 8.98 -23.41
CA GLY A 24 -19.48 9.49 -22.06
C GLY A 24 -18.95 8.60 -20.92
N ASN A 25 -18.16 7.55 -21.22
CA ASN A 25 -17.59 6.61 -20.26
C ASN A 25 -16.13 6.95 -19.92
N PHE A 26 -15.69 8.17 -20.21
CA PHE A 26 -14.32 8.63 -20.00
C PHE A 26 -14.16 9.19 -18.58
N THR A 27 -13.11 8.76 -17.89
CA THR A 27 -12.65 9.37 -16.64
C THR A 27 -11.20 9.78 -16.74
N THR A 28 -10.76 10.70 -15.89
CA THR A 28 -9.38 11.15 -15.80
C THR A 28 -8.73 10.62 -14.53
N ILE A 29 -7.40 10.48 -14.54
CA ILE A 29 -6.63 10.17 -13.32
C ILE A 29 -6.93 11.21 -12.24
N ARG A 30 -7.00 12.50 -12.61
CA ARG A 30 -7.34 13.58 -11.67
C ARG A 30 -8.68 13.34 -10.99
N ALA A 31 -9.73 13.02 -11.73
CA ALA A 31 -11.06 12.75 -11.16
C ALA A 31 -11.05 11.55 -10.20
N LEU A 32 -10.26 10.51 -10.50
CA LEU A 32 -10.09 9.36 -9.61
C LEU A 32 -9.37 9.74 -8.31
N LEU A 33 -8.30 10.54 -8.39
CA LEU A 33 -7.60 11.03 -7.20
C LEU A 33 -8.49 11.94 -6.35
N GLU A 34 -9.27 12.83 -6.98
CA GLU A 34 -10.25 13.70 -6.33
C GLU A 34 -11.39 12.91 -5.67
N SER A 35 -11.73 11.72 -6.20
CA SER A 35 -12.68 10.80 -5.57
C SER A 35 -12.10 9.98 -4.42
N GLY A 36 -10.81 10.16 -4.07
CA GLY A 36 -10.16 9.49 -2.95
C GLY A 36 -9.43 8.20 -3.30
N VAL A 37 -9.30 7.86 -4.58
CA VAL A 37 -8.50 6.69 -5.00
C VAL A 37 -7.01 7.01 -4.84
N SER A 38 -6.26 6.18 -4.09
CA SER A 38 -4.84 6.43 -3.89
C SER A 38 -4.03 6.24 -5.18
N PRO A 39 -2.95 7.00 -5.38
CA PRO A 39 -2.05 6.82 -6.53
C PRO A 39 -1.48 5.41 -6.64
N MET A 40 -1.18 4.77 -5.51
CA MET A 40 -0.62 3.42 -5.47
C MET A 40 -1.67 2.36 -5.81
N THR A 41 -2.93 2.56 -5.42
CA THR A 41 -4.05 1.71 -5.88
C THR A 41 -4.17 1.73 -7.40
N LEU A 42 -4.15 2.93 -8.00
CA LEU A 42 -4.18 3.06 -9.47
C LEU A 42 -2.97 2.40 -10.13
N ARG A 43 -1.78 2.57 -9.56
CA ARG A 43 -0.56 1.92 -10.08
C ARG A 43 -0.68 0.41 -10.01
N LEU A 44 -1.09 -0.13 -8.87
CA LEU A 44 -1.28 -1.58 -8.71
C LEU A 44 -2.32 -2.11 -9.69
N PHE A 45 -3.46 -1.42 -9.84
CA PHE A 45 -4.51 -1.78 -10.78
C PHE A 45 -3.97 -1.92 -12.22
N VAL A 46 -3.19 -0.94 -12.68
CA VAL A 46 -2.59 -1.00 -14.03
C VAL A 46 -1.59 -2.14 -14.16
N LEU A 47 -0.76 -2.38 -13.14
CA LEU A 47 0.26 -3.43 -13.15
C LEU A 47 -0.31 -4.85 -13.09
N GLN A 48 -1.57 -5.03 -12.65
CA GLN A 48 -2.23 -6.33 -12.61
C GLN A 48 -2.55 -6.88 -14.01
N ALA A 49 -2.58 -6.04 -15.03
CA ALA A 49 -2.77 -6.46 -16.41
C ALA A 49 -1.45 -6.37 -17.18
N HIS A 50 -1.20 -7.37 -18.04
CA HIS A 50 -0.10 -7.26 -19.00
C HIS A 50 -0.36 -6.10 -19.97
N TYR A 51 0.61 -5.23 -20.21
CA TYR A 51 0.44 -3.98 -20.96
C TYR A 51 -0.12 -4.15 -22.38
N ARG A 52 0.10 -5.31 -23.03
CA ARG A 52 -0.45 -5.60 -24.38
C ARG A 52 -1.92 -6.01 -24.35
N LYS A 53 -2.47 -6.39 -23.19
CA LYS A 53 -3.85 -6.82 -23.07
C LYS A 53 -4.78 -5.63 -22.78
N PRO A 54 -6.04 -5.71 -23.21
CA PRO A 54 -7.02 -4.70 -22.80
C PRO A 54 -7.14 -4.69 -21.27
N LEU A 55 -7.18 -3.49 -20.70
CA LEU A 55 -7.43 -3.25 -19.28
C LEU A 55 -8.89 -2.81 -19.13
N ASP A 56 -9.70 -3.59 -18.42
CA ASP A 56 -11.09 -3.22 -18.16
C ASP A 56 -11.19 -2.46 -16.82
N PHE A 57 -11.54 -1.19 -16.92
CA PHE A 57 -11.68 -0.30 -15.80
C PHE A 57 -13.10 -0.39 -15.25
N THR A 58 -13.24 -1.09 -14.12
CA THR A 58 -14.50 -1.19 -13.38
C THR A 58 -14.29 -0.80 -11.91
N ALA A 59 -15.37 -0.42 -11.23
CA ALA A 59 -15.30 -0.09 -9.80
C ALA A 59 -14.83 -1.30 -8.98
N GLU A 60 -15.34 -2.48 -9.28
CA GLU A 60 -15.00 -3.72 -8.58
C GLU A 60 -13.51 -4.08 -8.76
N ALA A 61 -12.95 -3.88 -9.96
CA ALA A 61 -11.54 -4.13 -10.22
C ALA A 61 -10.65 -3.13 -9.47
N LEU A 62 -11.10 -1.88 -9.36
CA LEU A 62 -10.39 -0.86 -8.59
C LEU A 62 -10.45 -1.13 -7.09
N ASP A 63 -11.59 -1.56 -6.55
CA ASP A 63 -11.77 -1.96 -5.14
C ASP A 63 -10.92 -3.19 -4.80
N ALA A 64 -10.84 -4.16 -5.71
CA ALA A 64 -9.95 -5.30 -5.56
C ALA A 64 -8.48 -4.88 -5.52
N ALA A 65 -8.06 -3.93 -6.36
CA ALA A 65 -6.72 -3.37 -6.35
C ALA A 65 -6.45 -2.59 -5.05
N ALA A 66 -7.43 -1.83 -4.54
CA ALA A 66 -7.32 -1.13 -3.26
C ALA A 66 -7.11 -2.10 -2.10
N THR A 67 -7.87 -3.19 -2.08
CA THR A 67 -7.71 -4.27 -1.08
C THR A 67 -6.34 -4.93 -1.18
N GLY A 68 -5.89 -5.23 -2.40
CA GLY A 68 -4.56 -5.78 -2.65
C GLY A 68 -3.45 -4.84 -2.20
N TRP A 69 -3.59 -3.54 -2.53
CA TRP A 69 -2.64 -2.51 -2.12
C TRP A 69 -2.56 -2.37 -0.60
N LYS A 70 -3.69 -2.33 0.10
CA LYS A 70 -3.71 -2.27 1.57
C LYS A 70 -2.87 -3.39 2.19
N GLY A 71 -3.02 -4.63 1.70
CA GLY A 71 -2.25 -5.76 2.20
C GLY A 71 -0.76 -5.68 1.86
N LEU A 72 -0.41 -5.23 0.67
CA LEU A 72 0.98 -5.06 0.25
C LEU A 72 1.65 -3.91 1.01
N ASN A 73 0.94 -2.79 1.19
CA ASN A 73 1.42 -1.63 1.95
C ASN A 73 1.68 -1.96 3.41
N ALA A 74 0.80 -2.75 4.06
CA ALA A 74 1.03 -3.22 5.43
C ALA A 74 2.33 -4.02 5.55
N ALA A 75 2.61 -4.92 4.57
CA ALA A 75 3.85 -5.69 4.53
C ALA A 75 5.07 -4.80 4.26
N LEU A 76 4.99 -3.86 3.33
CA LEU A 76 6.08 -2.93 3.01
C LEU A 76 6.45 -2.04 4.20
N GLY A 77 5.44 -1.54 4.94
CA GLY A 77 5.65 -0.68 6.10
C GLY A 77 6.09 -1.41 7.37
N LEU A 78 6.12 -2.75 7.38
CA LEU A 78 6.36 -3.54 8.59
C LEU A 78 7.70 -3.20 9.25
N GLY A 79 8.81 -3.25 8.52
CA GLY A 79 10.13 -2.98 9.09
C GLY A 79 10.34 -1.51 9.42
N GLU A 80 9.67 -0.58 8.73
CA GLU A 80 9.78 0.85 9.05
C GLU A 80 9.08 1.21 10.36
N ARG A 81 7.97 0.53 10.66
CA ARG A 81 7.16 0.80 11.86
C ARG A 81 7.57 -0.03 13.08
N TYR A 82 8.06 -1.24 12.87
CA TYR A 82 8.20 -2.23 13.94
C TYR A 82 9.59 -2.87 14.00
N SER A 83 10.62 -2.37 13.26
CA SER A 83 11.97 -2.99 13.27
C SER A 83 12.55 -3.15 14.67
N GLU A 84 12.43 -2.13 15.53
CA GLU A 84 12.91 -2.18 16.91
C GLU A 84 12.19 -3.26 17.72
N GLN A 85 10.87 -3.32 17.66
CA GLN A 85 10.05 -4.32 18.36
C GLN A 85 10.34 -5.75 17.87
N LEU A 86 10.67 -5.91 16.58
CA LEU A 86 10.96 -7.19 15.94
C LEU A 86 12.43 -7.61 16.09
N GLY A 87 13.28 -6.76 16.65
CA GLY A 87 14.72 -6.98 16.73
C GLY A 87 15.39 -7.04 15.35
N TRP A 88 14.81 -6.35 14.35
CA TRP A 88 15.37 -6.25 13.00
C TRP A 88 16.41 -5.13 12.92
N PRO A 89 17.41 -5.26 12.03
CA PRO A 89 18.26 -4.12 11.70
C PRO A 89 17.43 -2.94 11.22
N SER A 90 17.92 -1.72 11.41
CA SER A 90 17.22 -0.55 10.88
C SER A 90 17.06 -0.64 9.36
N PRO A 91 16.01 -0.04 8.77
CA PRO A 91 15.82 -0.02 7.31
C PRO A 91 17.03 0.54 6.55
N ALA A 92 17.76 1.49 7.15
CA ALA A 92 18.99 2.03 6.58
C ALA A 92 20.13 1.01 6.61
N ALA A 93 20.33 0.30 7.73
CA ALA A 93 21.34 -0.74 7.85
C ALA A 93 21.09 -1.91 6.89
N LEU A 94 19.82 -2.31 6.71
CA LEU A 94 19.44 -3.35 5.74
C LEU A 94 19.70 -2.92 4.29
N ALA A 95 19.57 -1.62 3.97
CA ALA A 95 19.86 -1.11 2.62
C ALA A 95 21.35 -1.11 2.27
N GLU A 96 22.22 -1.00 3.27
CA GLU A 96 23.67 -1.10 3.11
C GLU A 96 24.16 -2.55 2.99
N ASP A 97 23.39 -3.50 3.51
CA ASP A 97 23.74 -4.92 3.58
C ASP A 97 23.03 -5.72 2.47
N ALA A 98 23.33 -5.36 1.21
CA ALA A 98 22.78 -6.05 0.01
C ALA A 98 23.15 -7.56 -0.04
N ILE A 99 23.97 -8.06 0.90
CA ILE A 99 24.45 -9.43 1.02
C ILE A 99 23.61 -10.24 2.05
N GLY A 100 22.77 -9.58 2.86
CA GLY A 100 22.04 -10.22 3.95
C GLY A 100 21.08 -11.35 3.53
N HIS A 101 20.70 -11.41 2.27
CA HIS A 101 19.88 -12.52 1.73
C HIS A 101 20.62 -13.85 1.71
N GLN A 102 21.94 -13.84 1.55
CA GLN A 102 22.75 -15.04 1.33
C GLN A 102 22.99 -15.87 2.61
N THR A 103 22.75 -15.29 3.78
CA THR A 103 22.96 -15.95 5.08
C THR A 103 21.67 -16.36 5.79
N SER A 104 20.50 -16.10 5.19
CA SER A 104 19.20 -16.50 5.74
C SER A 104 18.99 -18.01 5.61
N PRO A 105 18.35 -18.69 6.58
CA PRO A 105 17.87 -20.06 6.42
C PRO A 105 17.00 -20.28 5.17
N ASP A 106 16.30 -19.24 4.72
CA ASP A 106 15.44 -19.25 3.54
C ASP A 106 16.14 -18.69 2.29
N ALA A 107 17.46 -18.54 2.28
CA ALA A 107 18.21 -17.88 1.21
C ALA A 107 17.92 -18.47 -0.19
N GLU A 108 17.88 -19.80 -0.31
CA GLU A 108 17.56 -20.47 -1.59
C GLU A 108 16.12 -20.15 -2.06
N ALA A 109 15.16 -20.14 -1.14
CA ALA A 109 13.77 -19.82 -1.46
C ALA A 109 13.61 -18.34 -1.85
N LEU A 110 14.31 -17.42 -1.18
CA LEU A 110 14.30 -16.01 -1.52
C LEU A 110 14.97 -15.75 -2.88
N GLN A 111 16.10 -16.41 -3.15
CA GLN A 111 16.77 -16.35 -4.45
C GLN A 111 15.88 -16.88 -5.58
N ALA A 112 15.15 -17.97 -5.35
CA ALA A 112 14.20 -18.50 -6.34
C ALA A 112 13.08 -17.51 -6.66
N LEU A 113 12.53 -16.83 -5.64
CA LEU A 113 11.52 -15.77 -5.82
C LEU A 113 12.08 -14.56 -6.58
N GLU A 114 13.31 -14.14 -6.27
CA GLU A 114 13.99 -13.07 -7.01
C GLU A 114 14.15 -13.44 -8.49
N GLN A 115 14.65 -14.64 -8.79
CA GLN A 115 14.80 -15.11 -10.16
C GLN A 115 13.47 -15.22 -10.89
N GLN A 116 12.40 -15.63 -10.21
CA GLN A 116 11.05 -15.65 -10.78
C GLN A 116 10.54 -14.23 -11.11
N PHE A 117 10.84 -13.24 -10.27
CA PHE A 117 10.52 -11.85 -10.53
C PHE A 117 11.28 -11.34 -11.76
N ILE A 118 12.59 -11.57 -11.82
CA ILE A 118 13.46 -11.17 -12.94
C ILE A 118 12.96 -11.82 -14.22
N GLY A 119 12.73 -13.14 -14.22
CA GLY A 119 12.22 -13.86 -15.37
C GLY A 119 10.87 -13.35 -15.85
N SER A 120 9.98 -12.93 -14.93
CA SER A 120 8.71 -12.30 -15.31
C SER A 120 8.93 -10.94 -15.99
N MET A 121 9.86 -10.14 -15.51
CA MET A 121 10.15 -8.83 -16.12
C MET A 121 10.88 -8.95 -17.46
N GLU A 122 11.72 -9.97 -17.64
CA GLU A 122 12.39 -10.30 -18.90
C GLU A 122 11.43 -10.90 -19.95
N ASP A 123 10.33 -11.54 -19.50
CA ASP A 123 9.26 -12.06 -20.37
C ASP A 123 8.30 -10.93 -20.75
N ASP A 124 8.74 -10.06 -21.65
CA ASP A 124 7.94 -8.95 -22.22
C ASP A 124 7.28 -8.05 -21.16
N LEU A 125 8.00 -7.76 -20.08
CA LEU A 125 7.53 -6.94 -18.96
C LEU A 125 6.23 -7.46 -18.33
N ASN A 126 6.17 -8.76 -18.05
CA ASN A 126 5.03 -9.41 -17.40
C ASN A 126 4.87 -8.95 -15.94
N SER A 127 4.35 -7.72 -15.79
CA SER A 127 4.13 -7.11 -14.47
C SER A 127 3.18 -7.90 -13.59
N SER A 128 2.20 -8.61 -14.18
CA SER A 128 1.28 -9.47 -13.42
C SER A 128 2.00 -10.67 -12.79
N GLY A 129 2.96 -11.28 -13.50
CA GLY A 129 3.83 -12.34 -12.96
C GLY A 129 4.75 -11.80 -11.87
N ALA A 130 5.36 -10.63 -12.09
CA ALA A 130 6.20 -9.97 -11.09
C ALA A 130 5.41 -9.60 -9.82
N LEU A 131 4.16 -9.13 -9.95
CA LEU A 131 3.28 -8.85 -8.81
C LEU A 131 2.94 -10.11 -8.00
N ALA A 132 2.76 -11.26 -8.65
CA ALA A 132 2.51 -12.51 -7.94
C ALA A 132 3.65 -12.82 -6.95
N VAL A 133 4.90 -12.62 -7.37
CA VAL A 133 6.08 -12.77 -6.49
C VAL A 133 6.03 -11.80 -5.31
N LEU A 134 5.67 -10.52 -5.55
CA LEU A 134 5.54 -9.54 -4.45
C LEU A 134 4.47 -9.97 -3.44
N PHE A 135 3.33 -10.50 -3.90
CA PHE A 135 2.28 -10.99 -3.00
C PHE A 135 2.71 -12.23 -2.21
N ASP A 136 3.49 -13.13 -2.82
CA ASP A 136 4.05 -14.29 -2.12
C ASP A 136 5.06 -13.88 -1.05
N LEU A 137 5.94 -12.93 -1.36
CA LEU A 137 6.85 -12.34 -0.38
C LEU A 137 6.08 -11.65 0.76
N ALA A 138 5.03 -10.90 0.42
CA ALA A 138 4.26 -10.11 1.40
C ALA A 138 3.39 -10.96 2.31
N LYS A 139 2.99 -12.17 1.94
CA LYS A 139 2.02 -12.99 2.67
C LYS A 139 2.34 -13.18 4.17
N PRO A 140 3.51 -13.71 4.58
CA PRO A 140 3.85 -13.84 6.00
C PRO A 140 4.06 -12.50 6.68
N LEU A 141 4.62 -11.51 5.97
CA LEU A 141 4.87 -10.18 6.49
C LEU A 141 3.56 -9.45 6.82
N ARG A 142 2.55 -9.56 5.95
CA ARG A 142 1.21 -9.00 6.17
C ARG A 142 0.52 -9.63 7.37
N ALA A 143 0.66 -10.95 7.56
CA ALA A 143 0.10 -11.64 8.71
C ALA A 143 0.68 -11.10 10.02
N LEU A 144 2.01 -10.88 10.06
CA LEU A 144 2.70 -10.28 11.21
C LEU A 144 2.29 -8.82 11.40
N ALA A 145 2.27 -8.00 10.33
CA ALA A 145 1.85 -6.60 10.40
C ALA A 145 0.45 -6.45 10.99
N ASN A 146 -0.53 -7.24 10.50
CA ASN A 146 -1.89 -7.21 10.98
C ASN A 146 -2.04 -7.60 12.47
N ARG A 147 -1.15 -8.45 13.01
CA ARG A 147 -1.13 -8.78 14.45
C ARG A 147 -0.63 -7.59 15.25
N LEU A 148 0.50 -7.02 14.85
CA LEU A 148 1.10 -5.87 15.53
C LEU A 148 0.20 -4.63 15.50
N GLU A 149 -0.49 -4.37 14.38
CA GLU A 149 -1.46 -3.27 14.25
C GLU A 149 -2.64 -3.39 15.23
N ARG A 150 -3.01 -4.61 15.63
CA ARG A 150 -4.02 -4.84 16.67
C ARG A 150 -3.48 -4.78 18.10
N GLY A 151 -2.17 -4.56 18.26
CA GLY A 151 -1.51 -4.61 19.57
C GLY A 151 -1.28 -6.04 20.09
N ASP A 152 -1.42 -7.06 19.22
CA ASP A 152 -1.16 -8.44 19.59
C ASP A 152 0.36 -8.72 19.61
N GLU A 153 0.77 -9.70 20.41
CA GLU A 153 2.12 -10.29 20.35
C GLU A 153 2.39 -10.86 18.94
N PRO A 154 3.64 -10.87 18.45
CA PRO A 154 4.00 -11.41 17.12
C PRO A 154 3.47 -12.84 16.90
N GLY A 155 3.43 -13.66 17.94
CA GLY A 155 2.87 -15.02 17.91
C GLY A 155 3.71 -16.04 17.15
N LEU A 156 4.97 -15.70 16.89
CA LEU A 156 5.98 -16.54 16.26
C LEU A 156 7.21 -16.61 17.18
N PRO A 157 8.00 -17.70 17.11
CA PRO A 157 9.32 -17.77 17.74
C PRO A 157 10.21 -16.60 17.27
N GLU A 158 11.03 -16.09 18.16
CA GLU A 158 11.94 -14.95 17.88
C GLU A 158 12.88 -15.23 16.68
N ALA A 159 13.35 -16.47 16.55
CA ALA A 159 14.15 -16.89 15.40
C ALA A 159 13.40 -16.74 14.06
N ASP A 160 12.14 -17.15 14.02
CA ASP A 160 11.30 -17.05 12.81
C ASP A 160 11.00 -15.59 12.48
N ILE A 161 10.78 -14.75 13.50
CA ILE A 161 10.61 -13.30 13.32
C ILE A 161 11.85 -12.69 12.68
N ARG A 162 13.06 -13.01 13.20
CA ARG A 162 14.31 -12.51 12.62
C ARG A 162 14.53 -12.96 11.18
N ASN A 163 14.13 -14.19 10.86
CA ASN A 163 14.25 -14.75 9.50
C ASN A 163 13.33 -14.04 8.47
N LEU A 164 12.32 -13.28 8.91
CA LEU A 164 11.49 -12.49 8.01
C LEU A 164 12.14 -11.17 7.56
N ALA A 165 13.20 -10.67 8.22
CA ALA A 165 13.86 -9.42 7.82
C ALA A 165 14.45 -9.46 6.40
N PRO A 166 15.19 -10.50 5.95
CA PRO A 166 15.67 -10.61 4.58
C PRO A 166 14.53 -10.67 3.56
N ARG A 167 13.42 -11.35 3.89
CA ARG A 167 12.23 -11.41 3.05
C ARG A 167 11.58 -10.03 2.87
N TRP A 168 11.50 -9.25 3.95
CA TRP A 168 11.00 -7.89 3.91
C TRP A 168 11.89 -6.97 3.07
N GLN A 169 13.21 -7.11 3.21
CA GLN A 169 14.18 -6.36 2.41
C GLN A 169 14.00 -6.67 0.92
N LEU A 170 13.96 -7.95 0.53
CA LEU A 170 13.74 -8.36 -0.87
C LEU A 170 12.40 -7.81 -1.40
N LEU A 171 11.33 -7.87 -0.61
CA LEU A 171 10.03 -7.31 -1.00
C LEU A 171 10.15 -5.81 -1.34
N ARG A 172 10.85 -5.03 -0.52
CA ARG A 172 11.04 -3.59 -0.76
C ARG A 172 11.83 -3.31 -2.04
N GLU A 173 12.92 -4.03 -2.22
CA GLU A 173 13.80 -3.89 -3.40
C GLU A 173 13.03 -4.18 -4.69
N LEU A 174 12.32 -5.28 -4.75
CA LEU A 174 11.55 -5.65 -5.93
C LEU A 174 10.32 -4.75 -6.16
N ALA A 175 9.65 -4.31 -5.09
CA ALA A 175 8.51 -3.40 -5.20
C ALA A 175 8.91 -2.05 -5.82
N VAL A 176 10.09 -1.52 -5.51
CA VAL A 176 10.62 -0.27 -6.08
C VAL A 176 10.81 -0.37 -7.59
N VAL A 177 11.18 -1.53 -8.13
CA VAL A 177 11.30 -1.77 -9.59
C VAL A 177 9.97 -1.48 -10.30
N LEU A 178 8.84 -1.87 -9.68
CA LEU A 178 7.49 -1.57 -10.19
C LEU A 178 6.97 -0.19 -9.75
N GLY A 179 7.78 0.61 -9.05
CA GLY A 179 7.40 1.91 -8.52
C GLY A 179 6.37 1.83 -7.39
N LEU A 180 6.20 0.66 -6.77
CA LEU A 180 5.37 0.45 -5.60
C LEU A 180 6.18 0.79 -4.35
N ARG A 181 5.82 1.89 -3.70
CA ARG A 181 6.48 2.37 -2.49
C ARG A 181 5.50 2.31 -1.35
N GLY A 182 5.95 1.79 -0.20
CA GLY A 182 5.16 1.83 1.02
C GLY A 182 4.70 3.26 1.29
N GLU A 183 3.40 3.44 1.39
CA GLU A 183 2.83 4.66 1.93
C GLU A 183 2.86 4.47 3.45
N THR A 184 3.59 5.33 4.14
CA THR A 184 3.37 5.47 5.58
C THR A 184 1.93 5.97 5.72
N THR A 185 1.02 5.06 6.04
CA THR A 185 -0.34 5.43 6.47
C THR A 185 -0.12 6.37 7.66
N GLY A 186 -0.25 7.69 7.36
CA GLY A 186 -0.29 8.73 8.35
C GLY A 186 0.54 8.49 9.62
N GLN A 187 1.86 8.70 9.59
CA GLN A 187 2.32 9.58 10.63
C GLN A 187 1.64 10.91 10.28
N SER A 188 0.46 11.14 10.87
CA SER A 188 -0.06 12.49 10.88
C SER A 188 1.06 13.33 11.49
N ASN A 189 1.57 14.31 10.75
CA ASN A 189 2.49 15.28 11.31
C ASN A 189 1.80 16.12 12.40
N LEU A 190 0.55 15.78 12.73
CA LEU A 190 -0.18 16.36 13.84
C LEU A 190 0.33 15.73 15.13
N ASP A 191 0.85 16.56 16.01
CA ASP A 191 1.08 16.18 17.40
C ASP A 191 -0.26 15.92 18.10
N ASP A 192 -0.23 15.20 19.19
CA ASP A 192 -1.44 14.82 19.92
C ASP A 192 -2.25 16.05 20.33
N ALA A 193 -1.58 17.17 20.64
CA ALA A 193 -2.22 18.44 20.98
C ALA A 193 -3.03 19.03 19.80
N SER A 194 -2.51 18.91 18.58
CA SER A 194 -3.22 19.33 17.35
C SER A 194 -4.42 18.44 17.05
N ILE A 195 -4.30 17.14 17.30
CA ILE A 195 -5.43 16.19 17.16
C ILE A 195 -6.51 16.51 18.18
N ASP A 196 -6.15 16.72 19.44
CA ASP A 196 -7.10 17.09 20.51
C ASP A 196 -7.78 18.43 20.23
N ALA A 197 -7.05 19.41 19.68
CA ALA A 197 -7.63 20.70 19.26
C ALA A 197 -8.64 20.53 18.12
N ALA A 198 -8.35 19.69 17.13
CA ALA A 198 -9.28 19.39 16.04
C ALA A 198 -10.54 18.65 16.54
N ILE A 199 -10.39 17.71 17.50
CA ILE A 199 -11.51 17.03 18.14
C ILE A 199 -12.39 18.02 18.91
N ALA A 200 -11.78 18.97 19.64
CA ALA A 200 -12.50 20.01 20.35
C ALA A 200 -13.28 20.94 19.38
N ALA A 201 -12.65 21.33 18.27
CA ALA A 201 -13.30 22.12 17.21
C ALA A 201 -14.49 21.37 16.58
N ARG A 202 -14.33 20.06 16.28
CA ARG A 202 -15.44 19.23 15.79
C ARG A 202 -16.60 19.14 16.80
N LYS A 203 -16.29 19.00 18.08
CA LYS A 203 -17.29 18.98 19.16
C LYS A 203 -18.05 20.30 19.25
N ALA A 204 -17.35 21.42 19.13
CA ALA A 204 -17.95 22.75 19.10
C ALA A 204 -18.84 22.94 17.86
N ALA A 205 -18.40 22.50 16.68
CA ALA A 205 -19.20 22.54 15.44
C ALA A 205 -20.50 21.70 15.57
N LYS A 206 -20.44 20.49 16.15
CA LYS A 206 -21.63 19.68 16.45
C LYS A 206 -22.57 20.37 17.43
N ALA A 207 -22.07 21.00 18.48
CA ALA A 207 -22.86 21.75 19.45
C ALA A 207 -23.56 22.97 18.81
N ALA A 208 -22.90 23.64 17.87
CA ALA A 208 -23.46 24.74 17.07
C ALA A 208 -24.38 24.24 15.92
N LYS A 209 -24.65 22.95 15.81
CA LYS A 209 -25.41 22.30 14.71
C LYS A 209 -24.81 22.54 13.32
N ASN A 210 -23.51 22.89 13.23
CA ASN A 210 -22.78 23.00 11.97
C ASN A 210 -22.18 21.64 11.60
N TYR A 211 -23.05 20.77 11.10
CA TYR A 211 -22.65 19.38 10.76
C TYR A 211 -21.67 19.33 9.59
N ALA A 212 -21.79 20.25 8.63
CA ALA A 212 -20.88 20.34 7.49
C ALA A 212 -19.42 20.56 7.94
N GLU A 213 -19.21 21.46 8.89
CA GLU A 213 -17.88 21.73 9.46
C GLU A 213 -17.38 20.55 10.30
N ALA A 214 -18.26 19.90 11.07
CA ALA A 214 -17.89 18.73 11.85
C ALA A 214 -17.46 17.55 10.95
N ASP A 215 -18.11 17.36 9.80
CA ASP A 215 -17.75 16.33 8.83
C ASP A 215 -16.47 16.68 8.07
N ARG A 216 -16.25 17.97 7.75
CA ARG A 216 -15.01 18.46 7.14
C ARG A 216 -13.81 18.11 8.04
N ILE A 217 -13.89 18.47 9.33
CA ILE A 217 -12.80 18.18 10.30
C ILE A 217 -12.56 16.67 10.41
N ARG A 218 -13.63 15.86 10.46
CA ARG A 218 -13.48 14.39 10.50
C ARG A 218 -12.75 13.88 9.27
N ASN A 219 -13.15 14.32 8.08
CA ASN A 219 -12.54 13.89 6.83
C ASN A 219 -11.08 14.34 6.72
N GLU A 220 -10.74 15.51 7.20
CA GLU A 220 -9.35 16.00 7.27
C GLU A 220 -8.49 15.15 8.20
N LEU A 221 -8.98 14.80 9.39
CA LEU A 221 -8.28 13.89 10.29
C LEU A 221 -8.12 12.51 9.69
N THR A 222 -9.19 11.97 9.07
CA THR A 222 -9.13 10.67 8.38
C THR A 222 -8.13 10.68 7.22
N ALA A 223 -8.06 11.77 6.44
CA ALA A 223 -7.08 11.92 5.36
C ALA A 223 -5.63 11.98 5.88
N GLN A 224 -5.44 12.34 7.15
CA GLN A 224 -4.15 12.35 7.85
C GLN A 224 -3.91 11.07 8.67
N GLY A 225 -4.72 10.01 8.46
CA GLY A 225 -4.56 8.73 9.14
C GLY A 225 -5.02 8.72 10.60
N ILE A 226 -5.89 9.68 11.00
CA ILE A 226 -6.50 9.69 12.34
C ILE A 226 -7.94 9.24 12.23
N GLU A 227 -8.25 8.12 12.83
CA GLU A 227 -9.62 7.60 12.91
C GLU A 227 -10.25 7.98 14.26
N LEU A 228 -11.44 8.61 14.20
CA LEU A 228 -12.17 9.03 15.39
C LEU A 228 -13.22 7.99 15.78
N ILE A 229 -13.20 7.56 17.03
CA ILE A 229 -14.13 6.62 17.63
C ILE A 229 -15.05 7.39 18.59
N ASP A 230 -16.30 7.60 18.18
CA ASP A 230 -17.33 8.21 19.03
C ASP A 230 -17.84 7.18 20.06
N LYS A 231 -17.60 7.39 21.37
CA LYS A 231 -18.07 6.54 22.46
C LYS A 231 -19.32 7.11 23.14
N PRO A 232 -20.13 6.27 23.84
CA PRO A 232 -21.22 6.75 24.64
C PRO A 232 -20.77 7.80 25.68
N GLY A 233 -21.59 8.83 25.91
CA GLY A 233 -21.25 9.94 26.81
C GLY A 233 -20.52 11.10 26.16
N GLY A 234 -20.36 11.10 24.82
CA GLY A 234 -19.72 12.20 24.08
C GLY A 234 -18.19 12.20 24.19
N ILE A 235 -17.63 11.07 24.60
CA ILE A 235 -16.18 10.83 24.59
C ILE A 235 -15.78 10.47 23.18
N ILE A 236 -14.76 11.14 22.65
CA ILE A 236 -14.16 10.82 21.35
C ILE A 236 -12.75 10.31 21.64
N GLU A 237 -12.50 9.07 21.29
CA GLU A 237 -11.15 8.53 21.22
C GLU A 237 -10.65 8.57 19.79
N TRP A 238 -9.36 8.48 19.60
CA TRP A 238 -8.76 8.43 18.29
C TRP A 238 -7.64 7.42 18.24
N ILE A 239 -7.44 6.86 17.07
CA ILE A 239 -6.33 5.97 16.76
C ILE A 239 -5.62 6.49 15.51
N ARG A 240 -4.32 6.30 15.45
CA ARG A 240 -3.55 6.48 14.22
C ARG A 240 -3.66 5.19 13.40
N SER A 241 -4.20 5.28 12.19
CA SER A 241 -4.36 4.14 11.27
C SER A 241 -3.20 4.06 10.28
#